data_63a28e56ac9bb070092a10581ecf51f0
#
_entry.id   63a28e56ac9bb070092a10581ecf51f0
#
_cell.length_a   1.000
_cell.length_b   1.000
_cell.length_c   1.000
_cell.angle_alpha   90.00
_cell.angle_beta   90.00
_cell.angle_gamma   90.00
#
_symmetry.space_group_name_H-M   'P 1'
#
loop_
_entity.id
_entity.type
_entity.pdbx_description
1 polymer ?
#
loop_
_entity_poly.entity_id
_entity_poly.type
_entity_poly.pdbx_seq_one_letter_code
_entity_poly.pdbx_strand_id
1 'polypeptide(L)'
;MFLLKFAAIQKQNTMTTNRTFTMLKPDAIQNGNIGAILEKINAAGFRIVAMKMTHLTKADAEAFYSVHAERPFFADLVEYMTSGPIVPAILEKDNAVEDFRTLIGATNPSEAAEGTIRKMYAESIASNAVHGSDSNENAAIESAFHFSAREKF
;
A
#
# COMPACT_ATOMS: atom_id res chain seq x y z
N MET A 1 43.36 -1.86 -4.11
CA MET A 1 42.71 -1.41 -2.87
C MET A 1 41.51 -0.48 -3.10
N PHE A 2 41.54 0.41 -4.08
CA PHE A 2 40.43 1.30 -4.43
C PHE A 2 39.22 0.58 -5.03
N LEU A 3 39.44 -0.41 -5.88
CA LEU A 3 38.38 -1.20 -6.54
C LEU A 3 37.56 -2.08 -5.57
N LEU A 4 38.21 -2.57 -4.50
CA LEU A 4 37.54 -3.38 -3.47
C LEU A 4 36.64 -2.55 -2.56
N LYS A 5 36.99 -1.28 -2.34
CA LYS A 5 36.13 -0.34 -1.57
C LYS A 5 34.92 0.11 -2.37
N PHE A 6 35.05 0.26 -3.71
CA PHE A 6 33.91 0.61 -4.58
C PHE A 6 32.90 -0.54 -4.70
N ALA A 7 33.38 -1.79 -4.79
CA ALA A 7 32.51 -2.97 -4.82
C ALA A 7 31.78 -3.19 -3.49
N ALA A 8 32.39 -2.84 -2.36
CA ALA A 8 31.76 -2.90 -1.05
C ALA A 8 30.67 -1.81 -0.88
N ILE A 9 30.90 -0.61 -1.48
CA ILE A 9 29.91 0.48 -1.45
C ILE A 9 28.72 0.16 -2.36
N GLN A 10 28.91 -0.50 -3.50
CA GLN A 10 27.81 -0.94 -4.37
C GLN A 10 27.00 -2.10 -3.76
N LYS A 11 27.61 -2.94 -2.93
CA LYS A 11 26.89 -4.00 -2.21
C LYS A 11 26.05 -3.48 -1.02
N GLN A 12 26.31 -2.28 -0.53
CA GLN A 12 25.54 -1.65 0.55
C GLN A 12 24.30 -0.89 0.06
N ASN A 13 24.12 -0.73 -1.26
CA ASN A 13 23.00 0.04 -1.82
C ASN A 13 21.82 -0.83 -2.28
N THR A 14 21.82 -2.12 -1.99
CA THR A 14 20.62 -2.96 -2.05
C THR A 14 20.07 -3.16 -0.63
N MET A 15 19.72 -2.07 0.03
CA MET A 15 18.85 -2.19 1.21
C MET A 15 17.48 -2.63 0.70
N THR A 16 17.23 -3.94 0.74
CA THR A 16 15.87 -4.45 0.71
C THR A 16 15.17 -3.87 1.92
N THR A 17 14.32 -2.88 1.72
CA THR A 17 13.51 -2.37 2.80
C THR A 17 12.50 -3.46 3.18
N ASN A 18 12.39 -3.73 4.48
CA ASN A 18 11.45 -4.71 5.03
C ASN A 18 10.05 -4.12 5.21
N ARG A 19 9.76 -2.95 4.68
CA ARG A 19 8.50 -2.27 4.90
C ARG A 19 7.80 -1.93 3.61
N THR A 20 6.48 -2.03 3.63
CA THR A 20 5.60 -1.55 2.57
C THR A 20 4.46 -0.76 3.18
N PHE A 21 3.80 0.04 2.35
CA PHE A 21 2.63 0.80 2.75
C PHE A 21 1.38 0.21 2.09
N THR A 22 0.29 0.17 2.83
CA THR A 22 -1.03 -0.21 2.35
C THR A 22 -2.09 0.78 2.82
N MET A 23 -3.21 0.83 2.12
CA MET A 23 -4.47 1.41 2.59
C MET A 23 -5.60 0.43 2.29
N LEU A 24 -6.45 0.19 3.28
CA LEU A 24 -7.77 -0.33 2.99
C LEU A 24 -8.62 0.84 2.49
N LYS A 25 -9.19 0.68 1.30
CA LYS A 25 -9.92 1.74 0.61
C LYS A 25 -11.37 1.82 1.07
N PRO A 26 -12.10 2.89 0.74
CA PRO A 26 -13.47 3.09 1.23
C PRO A 26 -14.43 1.93 0.95
N ASP A 27 -14.31 1.26 -0.20
CA ASP A 27 -15.14 0.10 -0.54
C ASP A 27 -14.93 -1.08 0.41
N ALA A 28 -13.68 -1.38 0.77
CA ALA A 28 -13.37 -2.45 1.72
C ALA A 28 -13.97 -2.18 3.11
N ILE A 29 -13.93 -0.92 3.55
CA ILE A 29 -14.50 -0.52 4.83
C ILE A 29 -16.02 -0.58 4.80
N GLN A 30 -16.61 -0.01 3.75
CA GLN A 30 -18.06 0.01 3.56
C GLN A 30 -18.65 -1.40 3.50
N ASN A 31 -17.95 -2.34 2.89
CA ASN A 31 -18.37 -3.73 2.75
C ASN A 31 -18.06 -4.58 4.01
N GLY A 32 -17.51 -4.00 5.07
CA GLY A 32 -17.25 -4.71 6.32
C GLY A 32 -16.04 -5.65 6.28
N ASN A 33 -15.09 -5.43 5.40
CA ASN A 33 -13.98 -6.35 5.14
C ASN A 33 -12.68 -6.01 5.89
N ILE A 34 -12.70 -5.02 6.80
CA ILE A 34 -11.48 -4.62 7.53
C ILE A 34 -10.84 -5.83 8.23
N GLY A 35 -11.61 -6.53 9.05
CA GLY A 35 -11.11 -7.66 9.83
C GLY A 35 -10.58 -8.79 8.96
N ALA A 36 -11.31 -9.16 7.91
CA ALA A 36 -10.92 -10.22 6.99
C ALA A 36 -9.63 -9.91 6.24
N ILE A 37 -9.46 -8.66 5.79
CA ILE A 37 -8.24 -8.22 5.09
C ILE A 37 -7.05 -8.20 6.04
N LEU A 38 -7.19 -7.65 7.24
CA LEU A 38 -6.13 -7.62 8.24
C LEU A 38 -5.70 -9.04 8.67
N GLU A 39 -6.65 -9.95 8.81
CA GLU A 39 -6.35 -11.35 9.10
C GLU A 39 -5.47 -11.98 8.01
N LYS A 40 -5.82 -11.78 6.73
CA LYS A 40 -5.01 -12.27 5.61
C LYS A 40 -3.60 -11.69 5.61
N ILE A 41 -3.46 -10.42 5.93
CA ILE A 41 -2.16 -9.74 6.04
C ILE A 41 -1.31 -10.39 7.14
N ASN A 42 -1.86 -10.55 8.33
CA ASN A 42 -1.14 -11.20 9.44
C ASN A 42 -0.83 -12.67 9.16
N ALA A 43 -1.77 -13.41 8.59
CA ALA A 43 -1.58 -14.82 8.24
C ALA A 43 -0.48 -15.03 7.19
N ALA A 44 -0.25 -14.04 6.32
CA ALA A 44 0.84 -14.05 5.35
C ALA A 44 2.22 -13.68 5.95
N GLY A 45 2.29 -13.43 7.25
CA GLY A 45 3.54 -13.15 7.97
C GLY A 45 3.92 -11.68 8.06
N PHE A 46 3.03 -10.76 7.68
CA PHE A 46 3.27 -9.33 7.83
C PHE A 46 2.98 -8.89 9.26
N ARG A 47 3.91 -8.14 9.85
CA ARG A 47 3.71 -7.43 11.09
C ARG A 47 3.18 -6.03 10.78
N ILE A 48 2.13 -5.60 11.46
CA ILE A 48 1.60 -4.23 11.35
C ILE A 48 2.40 -3.36 12.32
N VAL A 49 3.12 -2.37 11.79
CA VAL A 49 3.97 -1.47 12.58
C VAL A 49 3.35 -0.09 12.78
N ALA A 50 2.35 0.24 11.99
CA ALA A 50 1.53 1.45 12.14
C ALA A 50 0.18 1.20 11.48
N MET A 51 -0.88 1.73 12.07
CA MET A 51 -2.23 1.62 11.51
C MET A 51 -3.13 2.68 12.14
N LYS A 52 -4.02 3.26 11.33
CA LYS A 52 -5.07 4.15 11.82
C LYS A 52 -6.24 4.20 10.86
N MET A 53 -7.39 4.63 11.34
CA MET A 53 -8.52 5.01 10.49
C MET A 53 -8.53 6.52 10.32
N THR A 54 -8.68 6.98 9.08
CA THR A 54 -8.77 8.41 8.77
C THR A 54 -9.66 8.63 7.56
N HIS A 55 -10.02 9.87 7.31
CA HIS A 55 -10.79 10.27 6.13
C HIS A 55 -9.97 11.32 5.38
N LEU A 56 -9.59 11.02 4.16
CA LEU A 56 -8.84 11.95 3.32
C LEU A 56 -9.74 13.16 2.95
N THR A 57 -9.16 14.35 3.07
CA THR A 57 -9.72 15.53 2.42
C THR A 57 -9.42 15.45 0.91
N LYS A 58 -10.12 16.28 0.13
CA LYS A 58 -9.83 16.38 -1.31
C LYS A 58 -8.36 16.74 -1.55
N ALA A 59 -7.84 17.72 -0.80
CA ALA A 59 -6.44 18.14 -0.91
C ALA A 59 -5.46 17.01 -0.57
N ASP A 60 -5.74 16.21 0.46
CA ASP A 60 -4.92 15.06 0.82
C ASP A 60 -4.91 14.00 -0.28
N ALA A 61 -6.07 13.68 -0.84
CA ALA A 61 -6.18 12.70 -1.92
C ALA A 61 -5.45 13.17 -3.18
N GLU A 62 -5.62 14.43 -3.56
CA GLU A 62 -4.90 15.04 -4.69
C GLU A 62 -3.38 15.01 -4.49
N ALA A 63 -2.90 15.30 -3.27
CA ALA A 63 -1.48 15.25 -2.95
C ALA A 63 -0.92 13.81 -2.97
N PHE A 64 -1.63 12.87 -2.36
CA PHE A 64 -1.19 11.46 -2.33
C PHE A 64 -1.10 10.86 -3.73
N TYR A 65 -2.07 11.14 -4.58
CA TYR A 65 -2.15 10.63 -5.95
C TYR A 65 -1.60 11.60 -7.01
N SER A 66 -0.78 12.57 -6.63
CA SER A 66 -0.27 13.62 -7.53
C SER A 66 0.45 13.09 -8.77
N VAL A 67 1.07 11.90 -8.69
CA VAL A 67 1.69 11.24 -9.84
C VAL A 67 0.69 10.91 -10.96
N HIS A 68 -0.60 10.87 -10.65
CA HIS A 68 -1.69 10.59 -11.60
C HIS A 68 -2.45 11.86 -12.02
N ALA A 69 -2.01 13.06 -11.63
CA ALA A 69 -2.74 14.32 -11.84
C ALA A 69 -3.13 14.57 -13.30
N GLU A 70 -2.31 14.13 -14.25
CA GLU A 70 -2.55 14.27 -15.69
C GLU A 70 -3.37 13.13 -16.30
N ARG A 71 -3.76 12.13 -15.51
CA ARG A 71 -4.52 10.98 -16.00
C ARG A 71 -6.02 11.29 -16.05
N PRO A 72 -6.74 10.75 -17.06
CA PRO A 72 -8.20 10.98 -17.18
C PRO A 72 -9.01 10.51 -15.97
N PHE A 73 -8.53 9.48 -15.26
CA PHE A 73 -9.22 8.91 -14.10
C PHE A 73 -8.96 9.66 -12.78
N PHE A 74 -8.10 10.68 -12.77
CA PHE A 74 -7.65 11.34 -11.53
C PHE A 74 -8.81 11.90 -10.70
N ALA A 75 -9.73 12.63 -11.34
CA ALA A 75 -10.87 13.21 -10.64
C ALA A 75 -11.76 12.14 -10.00
N ASP A 76 -12.04 11.06 -10.71
CA ASP A 76 -12.85 9.96 -10.22
C ASP A 76 -12.14 9.21 -9.07
N LEU A 77 -10.81 9.06 -9.16
CA LEU A 77 -10.00 8.46 -8.10
C LEU A 77 -10.06 9.29 -6.82
N VAL A 78 -9.92 10.62 -6.93
CA VAL A 78 -10.01 11.55 -5.79
C VAL A 78 -11.39 11.50 -5.16
N GLU A 79 -12.45 11.52 -5.95
CA GLU A 79 -13.84 11.42 -5.48
C GLU A 79 -14.04 10.09 -4.73
N TYR A 80 -13.62 8.98 -5.30
CA TYR A 80 -13.72 7.66 -4.68
C TYR A 80 -12.96 7.58 -3.36
N MET A 81 -11.69 8.03 -3.33
CA MET A 81 -10.85 7.95 -2.15
C MET A 81 -11.29 8.87 -1.01
N THR A 82 -12.10 9.87 -1.29
CA THR A 82 -12.69 10.79 -0.30
C THR A 82 -14.15 10.47 0.04
N SER A 83 -14.70 9.40 -0.53
CA SER A 83 -16.11 9.01 -0.32
C SER A 83 -16.39 8.41 1.04
N GLY A 84 -15.38 8.01 1.79
CA GLY A 84 -15.50 7.41 3.12
C GLY A 84 -14.14 7.24 3.78
N PRO A 85 -14.11 6.70 5.02
CA PRO A 85 -12.87 6.43 5.74
C PRO A 85 -11.98 5.44 5.00
N ILE A 86 -10.69 5.52 5.29
CA ILE A 86 -9.65 4.57 4.87
C ILE A 86 -8.89 4.06 6.07
N VAL A 87 -8.20 2.94 5.92
CA VAL A 87 -7.27 2.43 6.95
C VAL A 87 -5.88 2.30 6.34
N PRO A 88 -5.04 3.36 6.44
CA PRO A 88 -3.63 3.25 6.10
C PRO A 88 -2.87 2.43 7.14
N ALA A 89 -1.87 1.68 6.69
CA ALA A 89 -0.99 0.89 7.54
C ALA A 89 0.41 0.75 6.94
N ILE A 90 1.40 0.61 7.81
CA ILE A 90 2.76 0.20 7.44
C ILE A 90 2.96 -1.25 7.86
N LEU A 91 3.42 -2.06 6.94
CA LEU A 91 3.62 -3.49 7.12
C LEU A 91 5.11 -3.83 7.03
N GLU A 92 5.54 -4.79 7.83
CA GLU A 92 6.93 -5.24 7.89
C GLU A 92 7.03 -6.74 7.67
N LYS A 93 7.89 -7.12 6.75
CA LYS A 93 8.27 -8.49 6.40
C LYS A 93 9.48 -8.43 5.48
N ASP A 94 10.33 -9.44 5.48
CA ASP A 94 11.38 -9.54 4.46
C ASP A 94 10.76 -9.50 3.07
N ASN A 95 11.35 -8.71 2.16
CA ASN A 95 10.83 -8.50 0.80
C ASN A 95 9.37 -7.99 0.77
N ALA A 96 9.06 -7.06 1.66
CA ALA A 96 7.68 -6.64 1.96
C ALA A 96 6.92 -6.12 0.73
N VAL A 97 7.54 -5.29 -0.11
CA VAL A 97 6.85 -4.68 -1.26
C VAL A 97 6.38 -5.76 -2.24
N GLU A 98 7.26 -6.64 -2.67
CA GLU A 98 6.91 -7.68 -3.64
C GLU A 98 5.95 -8.73 -3.06
N ASP A 99 6.21 -9.19 -1.84
CA ASP A 99 5.35 -10.17 -1.20
C ASP A 99 3.94 -9.63 -0.95
N PHE A 100 3.83 -8.34 -0.61
CA PHE A 100 2.52 -7.72 -0.44
C PHE A 100 1.78 -7.56 -1.77
N ARG A 101 2.47 -7.18 -2.83
CA ARG A 101 1.87 -7.10 -4.17
C ARG A 101 1.34 -8.46 -4.64
N THR A 102 2.04 -9.54 -4.32
CA THR A 102 1.56 -10.92 -4.57
C THR A 102 0.32 -11.23 -3.74
N LEU A 103 0.30 -10.85 -2.46
CA LEU A 103 -0.83 -11.09 -1.57
C LEU A 103 -2.10 -10.36 -2.00
N ILE A 104 -1.97 -9.11 -2.44
CA ILE A 104 -3.15 -8.33 -2.88
C ILE A 104 -3.64 -8.71 -4.25
N GLY A 105 -2.78 -9.18 -5.14
CA GLY A 105 -3.14 -9.59 -6.50
C GLY A 105 -3.17 -8.46 -7.52
N ALA A 106 -3.52 -8.81 -8.75
CA ALA A 106 -3.63 -7.86 -9.86
C ALA A 106 -4.63 -6.74 -9.58
N THR A 107 -4.38 -5.56 -10.13
CA THR A 107 -5.24 -4.37 -9.99
C THR A 107 -6.68 -4.64 -10.43
N ASN A 108 -6.84 -5.38 -11.52
CA ASN A 108 -8.14 -5.87 -11.97
C ASN A 108 -8.48 -7.16 -11.21
N PRO A 109 -9.55 -7.19 -10.39
CA PRO A 109 -9.90 -8.40 -9.64
C PRO A 109 -10.26 -9.59 -10.52
N SER A 110 -10.71 -9.38 -11.76
CA SER A 110 -10.99 -10.50 -12.67
C SER A 110 -9.72 -11.21 -13.13
N GLU A 111 -8.58 -10.53 -13.11
CA GLU A 111 -7.25 -11.06 -13.46
C GLU A 111 -6.43 -11.49 -12.24
N ALA A 112 -6.92 -11.17 -11.03
CA ALA A 112 -6.23 -11.51 -9.80
C ALA A 112 -6.30 -13.03 -9.54
N ALA A 113 -5.18 -13.58 -9.04
CA ALA A 113 -5.12 -14.99 -8.69
C ALA A 113 -6.05 -15.34 -7.53
N GLU A 114 -6.55 -16.57 -7.52
CA GLU A 114 -7.37 -17.08 -6.42
C GLU A 114 -6.63 -16.95 -5.07
N GLY A 115 -7.38 -16.56 -4.04
CA GLY A 115 -6.85 -16.37 -2.70
C GLY A 115 -6.21 -15.01 -2.44
N THR A 116 -6.06 -14.17 -3.45
CA THR A 116 -5.58 -12.79 -3.25
C THR A 116 -6.67 -11.89 -2.69
N ILE A 117 -6.26 -10.81 -2.02
CA ILE A 117 -7.20 -9.87 -1.38
C ILE A 117 -8.14 -9.26 -2.43
N ARG A 118 -7.62 -8.83 -3.57
CA ARG A 118 -8.45 -8.23 -4.63
C ARG A 118 -9.39 -9.24 -5.27
N LYS A 119 -8.97 -10.48 -5.45
CA LYS A 119 -9.87 -11.52 -5.97
C LYS A 119 -11.07 -11.74 -5.05
N MET A 120 -10.84 -11.71 -3.75
CA MET A 120 -11.88 -11.99 -2.76
C MET A 120 -12.75 -10.79 -2.42
N TYR A 121 -12.20 -9.57 -2.41
CA TYR A 121 -12.86 -8.41 -1.82
C TYR A 121 -12.99 -7.20 -2.74
N ALA A 122 -12.31 -7.15 -3.88
CA ALA A 122 -12.43 -6.04 -4.81
C ALA A 122 -13.65 -6.22 -5.72
N GLU A 123 -14.33 -5.12 -6.01
CA GLU A 123 -15.52 -5.10 -6.88
C GLU A 123 -15.14 -4.84 -8.35
N SER A 124 -14.14 -3.98 -8.57
CA SER A 124 -13.72 -3.54 -9.90
C SER A 124 -12.29 -3.00 -9.86
N ILE A 125 -11.76 -2.59 -11.01
CA ILE A 125 -10.47 -1.89 -11.09
C ILE A 125 -10.49 -0.59 -10.28
N ALA A 126 -11.60 0.15 -10.33
CA ALA A 126 -11.75 1.41 -9.62
C ALA A 126 -11.96 1.19 -8.11
N SER A 127 -12.77 0.21 -7.72
CA SER A 127 -13.06 -0.15 -6.34
C SER A 127 -12.36 -1.46 -5.99
N ASN A 128 -11.04 -1.41 -5.82
CA ASN A 128 -10.18 -2.59 -5.74
C ASN A 128 -9.66 -2.93 -4.33
N ALA A 129 -10.36 -2.49 -3.31
CA ALA A 129 -10.23 -2.83 -1.89
C ALA A 129 -8.98 -2.29 -1.20
N VAL A 130 -7.80 -2.42 -1.78
CA VAL A 130 -6.53 -2.08 -1.12
C VAL A 130 -5.56 -1.40 -2.07
N HIS A 131 -4.69 -0.58 -1.50
CA HIS A 131 -3.49 -0.05 -2.12
C HIS A 131 -2.27 -0.82 -1.63
N GLY A 132 -1.29 -1.02 -2.47
CA GLY A 132 0.05 -1.50 -2.10
C GLY A 132 1.11 -0.70 -2.82
N SER A 133 2.18 -0.34 -2.14
CA SER A 133 3.30 0.38 -2.75
C SER A 133 3.95 -0.45 -3.85
N ASP A 134 4.42 0.21 -4.90
CA ASP A 134 5.03 -0.43 -6.08
C ASP A 134 6.56 -0.48 -6.03
N SER A 135 7.17 0.23 -5.08
CA SER A 135 8.62 0.26 -4.87
C SER A 135 8.97 0.58 -3.42
N ASN A 136 10.22 0.32 -3.05
CA ASN A 136 10.72 0.68 -1.73
C ASN A 136 10.73 2.20 -1.51
N GLU A 137 11.07 2.97 -2.53
CA GLU A 137 11.06 4.43 -2.50
C GLU A 137 9.64 4.95 -2.27
N ASN A 138 8.67 4.47 -3.03
CA ASN A 138 7.28 4.88 -2.88
C ASN A 138 6.69 4.41 -1.54
N ALA A 139 7.07 3.25 -1.03
CA ALA A 139 6.67 2.79 0.29
C ALA A 139 7.11 3.77 1.39
N ALA A 140 8.34 4.30 1.31
CA ALA A 140 8.84 5.28 2.26
C ALA A 140 8.09 6.62 2.17
N ILE A 141 7.84 7.11 0.96
CA ILE A 141 7.11 8.36 0.71
C ILE A 141 5.67 8.25 1.20
N GLU A 142 4.97 7.19 0.83
CA GLU A 142 3.57 6.95 1.19
C GLU A 142 3.41 6.74 2.70
N SER A 143 4.33 6.03 3.33
CA SER A 143 4.37 5.86 4.80
C SER A 143 4.54 7.20 5.52
N ALA A 144 5.46 8.05 5.06
CA ALA A 144 5.72 9.37 5.65
C ALA A 144 4.54 10.34 5.43
N PHE A 145 3.75 10.16 4.37
CA PHE A 145 2.55 10.95 4.13
C PHE A 145 1.51 10.75 5.25
N HIS A 146 1.34 9.51 5.71
CA HIS A 146 0.30 9.15 6.65
C HIS A 146 0.77 9.07 8.11
N PHE A 147 2.04 8.76 8.37
CA PHE A 147 2.52 8.44 9.72
C PHE A 147 3.74 9.25 10.10
N SER A 148 3.71 9.81 11.31
CA SER A 148 4.89 10.36 11.97
C SER A 148 5.77 9.25 12.56
N ALA A 149 6.99 9.62 13.00
CA ALA A 149 7.88 8.67 13.67
C ALA A 149 7.28 8.08 14.95
N ARG A 150 6.44 8.85 15.65
CA ARG A 150 5.78 8.43 16.90
C ARG A 150 4.66 7.41 16.70
N GLU A 151 4.17 7.26 15.47
CA GLU A 151 3.07 6.35 15.13
C GLU A 151 3.57 4.98 14.61
N LYS A 152 4.88 4.77 14.61
CA LYS A 152 5.53 3.53 14.13
C LYS A 152 6.09 2.75 15.31
N PHE A 153 5.75 1.47 15.42
CA PHE A 153 6.09 0.61 16.56
C PHE A 153 6.89 -0.63 16.19
#